data_8eb4ebcc99d87f30eceafc2b7ac34f17
#
_entry.id   8eb4ebcc99d87f30eceafc2b7ac34f17
#
_cell.length_a   1.000
_cell.length_b   1.000
_cell.length_c   1.000
_cell.angle_alpha   90.00
_cell.angle_beta   90.00
_cell.angle_gamma   90.00
#
_symmetry.space_group_name_H-M   'P 1'
#
loop_
_entity.id
_entity.type
_entity.pdbx_description
1 polymer ?
#
loop_
_entity_poly.entity_id
_entity_poly.type
_entity_poly.pdbx_seq_one_letter_code
_entity_poly.pdbx_strand_id
1 'polypeptide(L)'
;MPRYLVQRTFKDGLVIPVSEEGAAACRVVVDNNAGQDVTWVHSYVSRDKSVSYCVYDGPSPEAIRKAAEANGLPVDHITEVTVLDPYFYH
;
A
#
# COMPACT_ATOMS: atom_id res chain seq x y z
N MET A 1 -3.67 15.50 -1.89
CA MET A 1 -2.52 14.96 -1.14
C MET A 1 -1.54 14.29 -2.09
N PRO A 2 -0.24 14.29 -1.77
CA PRO A 2 0.74 13.54 -2.56
C PRO A 2 0.41 12.06 -2.63
N ARG A 3 0.84 11.44 -3.71
CA ARG A 3 0.68 10.01 -3.94
C ARG A 3 2.04 9.32 -3.86
N TYR A 4 2.07 8.16 -3.22
CA TYR A 4 3.31 7.40 -2.99
C TYR A 4 3.17 5.97 -3.49
N LEU A 5 4.24 5.47 -4.10
CA LEU A 5 4.38 4.06 -4.44
C LEU A 5 5.30 3.42 -3.39
N VAL A 6 4.79 2.39 -2.74
CA VAL A 6 5.53 1.67 -1.69
C VAL A 6 5.86 0.28 -2.19
N GLN A 7 7.14 -0.03 -2.27
CA GLN A 7 7.61 -1.37 -2.63
C GLN A 7 7.88 -2.17 -1.37
N ARG A 8 7.36 -3.40 -1.32
CA ARG A 8 7.55 -4.36 -0.23
C ARG A 8 7.99 -5.70 -0.76
N THR A 9 8.91 -6.34 -0.03
CA THR A 9 9.31 -7.71 -0.29
C THR A 9 8.79 -8.61 0.83
N PHE A 10 8.17 -9.71 0.46
CA PHE A 10 7.64 -10.70 1.40
C PHE A 10 8.44 -12.00 1.22
N LYS A 11 9.27 -12.32 2.19
CA LYS A 11 10.20 -13.43 2.14
C LYS A 11 9.52 -14.78 1.88
N ASP A 12 8.34 -14.97 2.48
CA ASP A 12 7.55 -16.21 2.36
C ASP A 12 6.30 -16.03 1.49
N GLY A 13 6.24 -14.92 0.76
CA GLY A 13 5.09 -14.57 -0.07
C GLY A 13 3.97 -13.89 0.70
N LEU A 14 3.22 -13.05 -0.01
CA LEU A 14 2.04 -12.40 0.54
C LEU A 14 0.85 -13.35 0.41
N VAL A 15 0.20 -13.66 1.54
CA VAL A 15 -0.99 -14.50 1.55
C VAL A 15 -2.17 -13.68 2.05
N ILE A 16 -3.06 -13.30 1.13
CA ILE A 16 -4.36 -12.72 1.45
C ILE A 16 -5.40 -13.61 0.78
N PRO A 17 -6.13 -14.42 1.55
CA PRO A 17 -7.12 -15.33 0.96
C PRO A 17 -8.28 -14.55 0.35
N VAL A 18 -8.85 -15.08 -0.75
CA VAL A 18 -10.07 -14.56 -1.37
C VAL A 18 -11.26 -15.08 -0.57
N SER A 19 -11.52 -14.46 0.57
CA SER A 19 -12.51 -14.89 1.56
C SER A 19 -12.88 -13.73 2.47
N GLU A 20 -13.81 -13.96 3.40
CA GLU A 20 -14.15 -12.99 4.44
C GLU A 20 -12.94 -12.61 5.30
N GLU A 21 -12.04 -13.56 5.56
CA GLU A 21 -10.81 -13.30 6.33
C GLU A 21 -9.90 -12.35 5.59
N GLY A 22 -9.73 -12.52 4.27
CA GLY A 22 -8.94 -11.62 3.44
C GLY A 22 -9.57 -10.22 3.39
N ALA A 23 -10.88 -10.13 3.25
CA ALA A 23 -11.61 -8.86 3.29
C ALA A 23 -11.47 -8.17 4.65
N ALA A 24 -11.53 -8.93 5.75
CA ALA A 24 -11.35 -8.40 7.10
C ALA A 24 -9.93 -7.85 7.28
N ALA A 25 -8.91 -8.57 6.79
CA ALA A 25 -7.52 -8.11 6.83
C ALA A 25 -7.34 -6.78 6.08
N CYS A 26 -7.95 -6.65 4.91
CA CYS A 26 -7.91 -5.40 4.15
C CYS A 26 -8.60 -4.25 4.90
N ARG A 27 -9.73 -4.52 5.56
CA ARG A 27 -10.43 -3.49 6.35
C ARG A 27 -9.57 -3.00 7.52
N VAL A 28 -8.86 -3.88 8.19
CA VAL A 28 -7.93 -3.49 9.28
C VAL A 28 -6.85 -2.57 8.76
N VAL A 29 -6.27 -2.88 7.61
CA VAL A 29 -5.27 -2.02 6.97
C VAL A 29 -5.85 -0.65 6.63
N VAL A 30 -7.04 -0.59 6.05
CA VAL A 30 -7.72 0.67 5.74
C VAL A 30 -7.95 1.49 7.00
N ASP A 31 -8.44 0.88 8.08
CA ASP A 31 -8.70 1.56 9.34
C ASP A 31 -7.42 2.10 9.97
N ASN A 32 -6.32 1.32 9.97
CA ASN A 32 -5.04 1.77 10.49
C ASN A 32 -4.47 2.92 9.67
N ASN A 33 -4.62 2.87 8.35
CA ASN A 33 -4.18 3.94 7.46
C ASN A 33 -4.94 5.24 7.71
N ALA A 34 -6.23 5.16 7.95
CA ALA A 34 -7.06 6.32 8.24
C ALA A 34 -6.58 7.08 9.49
N GLY A 35 -6.06 6.37 10.49
CA GLY A 35 -5.48 6.98 11.69
C GLY A 35 -4.24 7.83 11.41
N GLN A 36 -3.61 7.70 10.25
CA GLN A 36 -2.44 8.46 9.80
C GLN A 36 -2.75 9.40 8.63
N ASP A 37 -4.02 9.62 8.32
CA ASP A 37 -4.48 10.35 7.12
C ASP A 37 -3.97 9.73 5.81
N VAL A 38 -3.79 8.43 5.79
CA VAL A 38 -3.31 7.67 4.65
C VAL A 38 -4.45 6.88 4.04
N THR A 39 -4.59 6.95 2.71
CA THR A 39 -5.57 6.18 1.97
C THR A 39 -4.87 5.16 1.10
N TRP A 40 -5.20 3.89 1.28
CA TRP A 40 -4.76 2.82 0.40
C TRP A 40 -5.62 2.85 -0.86
N VAL A 41 -4.99 3.15 -2.00
CA VAL A 41 -5.70 3.24 -3.29
C VAL A 41 -5.86 1.86 -3.90
N HIS A 42 -4.77 1.18 -4.16
CA HIS A 42 -4.72 -0.21 -4.64
C HIS A 42 -3.28 -0.72 -4.58
N SER A 43 -3.09 -1.99 -4.86
CA SER A 43 -1.77 -2.60 -4.92
C SER A 43 -1.62 -3.49 -6.14
N TYR A 44 -0.40 -3.59 -6.63
CA TYR A 44 0.01 -4.60 -7.60
C TYR A 44 0.86 -5.63 -6.87
N VAL A 45 0.56 -6.88 -7.08
CA VAL A 45 1.28 -7.99 -6.43
C VAL A 45 1.92 -8.85 -7.53
N SER A 46 3.22 -9.17 -7.37
CA SER A 46 3.90 -10.04 -8.32
C SER A 46 3.25 -11.41 -8.38
N ARG A 47 3.42 -12.12 -9.51
CA ARG A 47 2.79 -13.41 -9.72
C ARG A 47 3.16 -14.43 -8.63
N ASP A 48 4.41 -14.42 -8.18
CA ASP A 48 4.90 -15.30 -7.12
C ASP A 48 4.59 -14.78 -5.71
N LYS A 49 3.96 -13.59 -5.62
CA LYS A 49 3.55 -12.93 -4.37
C LYS A 49 4.72 -12.54 -3.45
N SER A 50 5.94 -12.47 -3.98
CA SER A 50 7.11 -12.07 -3.21
C SER A 50 7.29 -10.57 -3.11
N VAL A 51 6.72 -9.80 -4.04
CA VAL A 51 6.83 -8.33 -4.08
C VAL A 51 5.47 -7.70 -4.28
N SER A 52 5.20 -6.62 -3.56
CA SER A 52 4.02 -5.80 -3.80
C SER A 52 4.42 -4.35 -4.06
N TYR A 53 3.60 -3.67 -4.86
CA TYR A 53 3.71 -2.27 -5.18
C TYR A 53 2.40 -1.63 -4.78
N CYS A 54 2.39 -0.95 -3.65
CA CYS A 54 1.17 -0.39 -3.08
C CYS A 54 1.11 1.11 -3.33
N VAL A 55 -0.03 1.60 -3.77
CA VAL A 55 -0.27 3.01 -4.04
C VAL A 55 -1.08 3.61 -2.90
N TYR A 56 -0.56 4.68 -2.32
CA TYR A 56 -1.20 5.39 -1.22
C TYR A 56 -1.28 6.88 -1.50
N ASP A 57 -2.32 7.52 -0.98
CA ASP A 57 -2.38 8.98 -0.84
C ASP A 57 -2.14 9.30 0.63
N GLY A 58 -1.26 10.27 0.90
CA GLY A 58 -0.94 10.65 2.25
C GLY A 58 -0.18 11.98 2.31
N PRO A 59 -0.08 12.59 3.50
CA PRO A 59 0.53 13.92 3.64
C PRO A 59 2.05 13.92 3.53
N SER A 60 2.71 12.79 3.83
CA SER A 60 4.18 12.72 3.85
C SER A 60 4.64 11.26 3.81
N PRO A 61 5.92 10.99 3.44
CA PRO A 61 6.50 9.64 3.55
C PRO A 61 6.46 9.09 4.99
N GLU A 62 6.62 9.95 5.98
CA GLU A 62 6.59 9.55 7.39
C GLU A 62 5.22 9.01 7.79
N ALA A 63 4.13 9.61 7.29
CA ALA A 63 2.78 9.10 7.54
C ALA A 63 2.61 7.71 6.94
N ILE A 64 3.15 7.47 5.74
CA ILE A 64 3.14 6.16 5.08
C ILE A 64 3.90 5.14 5.93
N ARG A 65 5.09 5.50 6.44
CA ARG A 65 5.88 4.61 7.30
C ARG A 65 5.16 4.27 8.59
N LYS A 66 4.53 5.24 9.23
CA LYS A 66 3.75 5.02 10.45
C LYS A 66 2.58 4.08 10.22
N ALA A 67 1.87 4.27 9.11
CA ALA A 67 0.77 3.37 8.73
C ALA A 67 1.29 1.95 8.50
N ALA A 68 2.42 1.79 7.82
CA ALA A 68 3.04 0.47 7.60
C ALA A 68 3.42 -0.19 8.92
N GLU A 69 4.01 0.56 9.86
CA GLU A 69 4.35 0.04 11.19
C GLU A 69 3.09 -0.43 11.93
N ALA A 70 2.02 0.36 11.88
CA ALA A 70 0.75 -0.01 12.52
C ALA A 70 0.17 -1.29 11.94
N ASN A 71 0.43 -1.57 10.67
CA ASN A 71 -0.03 -2.79 9.99
C ASN A 71 0.95 -3.95 10.08
N GLY A 72 2.14 -3.73 10.65
CA GLY A 72 3.19 -4.74 10.72
C GLY A 72 3.77 -5.12 9.36
N LEU A 73 3.80 -4.18 8.40
CA LEU A 73 4.23 -4.43 7.04
C LEU A 73 5.66 -3.89 6.80
N PRO A 74 6.49 -4.62 6.04
CA PRO A 74 7.81 -4.12 5.66
C PRO A 74 7.70 -2.98 4.65
N VAL A 75 8.71 -2.12 4.59
CA VAL A 75 8.83 -1.07 3.58
C VAL A 75 10.25 -1.08 3.05
N ASP A 76 10.43 -1.41 1.77
CA ASP A 76 11.73 -1.37 1.13
C ASP A 76 12.01 0.02 0.54
N HIS A 77 11.05 0.55 -0.23
CA HIS A 77 11.17 1.85 -0.88
C HIS A 77 9.83 2.58 -0.85
N ILE A 78 9.90 3.91 -0.66
CA ILE A 78 8.76 4.81 -0.81
C ILE A 78 9.17 5.87 -1.84
N THR A 79 8.37 6.02 -2.90
CA THR A 79 8.63 7.00 -3.96
C THR A 79 7.39 7.85 -4.17
N GLU A 80 7.54 9.17 -4.12
CA GLU A 80 6.45 10.06 -4.50
C GLU A 80 6.25 9.97 -6.01
N VAL A 81 5.00 9.80 -6.44
CA VAL A 81 4.66 9.56 -7.84
C VAL A 81 3.49 10.44 -8.28
N THR A 82 3.39 10.64 -9.58
CA THR A 82 2.20 11.21 -10.23
C THR A 82 1.69 10.21 -11.24
N VAL A 83 0.39 10.28 -11.54
CA VAL A 83 -0.21 9.39 -12.53
C VAL A 83 0.00 9.98 -13.93
N LEU A 84 0.56 9.19 -14.82
CA LEU A 84 0.61 9.48 -16.24
C LEU A 84 -0.32 8.49 -16.94
N ASP A 85 -1.45 8.98 -17.41
CA ASP A 85 -2.48 8.17 -18.03
C ASP A 85 -2.65 8.65 -19.47
N PRO A 86 -2.69 7.74 -20.47
CA PRO A 86 -2.83 8.16 -21.88
C PRO A 86 -4.15 8.89 -22.19
N TYR A 87 -5.16 8.73 -21.35
CA TYR A 87 -6.46 9.38 -21.52
C TYR A 87 -6.62 10.65 -20.68
N PHE A 88 -5.87 10.77 -19.59
CA PHE A 88 -5.90 11.92 -18.68
C PHE A 88 -4.48 12.43 -18.49
N TYR A 89 -4.04 13.22 -19.43
CA TYR A 89 -2.69 13.75 -19.43
C TYR A 89 -2.60 14.97 -18.52
N HIS A 90 -1.83 14.85 -17.47
CA HIS A 90 -1.63 15.91 -16.49
C HIS A 90 -0.18 16.32 -16.38
#